data_b206adc25f6cb42744c0a040a829c806
#
_entry.id   b206adc25f6cb42744c0a040a829c806
#
_cell.length_a   1.000
_cell.length_b   1.000
_cell.length_c   1.000
_cell.angle_alpha   90.00
_cell.angle_beta   90.00
_cell.angle_gamma   90.00
#
_symmetry.space_group_name_H-M   'P 1'
#
loop_
_entity.id
_entity.type
_entity.pdbx_description
1 polymer ?
#
loop_
_entity_poly.entity_id
_entity_poly.type
_entity_poly.pdbx_seq_one_letter_code
_entity_poly.pdbx_strand_id
1 'polypeptide(L)' 'MIVYRTTVTKGDKVIAQFHSEDLTEANNNANAVAESGAVVTISTVVLAVDGEWEDTDPDNLVMRYRFATPKNFLDR' A
#
# COMPACT_ATOMS: atom_id res chain seq x y z
N MET A 1 3.94 17.83 -5.10
CA MET A 1 4.56 16.56 -5.51
C MET A 1 3.61 15.40 -5.29
N ILE A 2 3.43 14.58 -6.31
CA ILE A 2 2.54 13.43 -6.22
C ILE A 2 3.36 12.23 -5.78
N VAL A 3 2.88 11.52 -4.78
CA VAL A 3 3.54 10.31 -4.30
C VAL A 3 2.52 9.18 -4.21
N TYR A 4 3.03 7.97 -4.01
CA TYR A 4 2.20 6.79 -3.82
C TYR A 4 2.04 6.55 -2.32
N ARG A 5 0.79 6.40 -1.90
CA ARG A 5 0.50 5.99 -0.53
C ARG A 5 0.19 4.50 -0.56
N THR A 6 0.92 3.74 0.22
CA THR A 6 0.70 2.31 0.36
C THR A 6 0.09 2.05 1.73
N THR A 7 -1.07 1.43 1.74
CA THR A 7 -1.76 1.08 2.99
C THR A 7 -1.91 -0.43 3.03
N VAL A 8 -1.47 -1.03 4.13
CA VAL A 8 -1.59 -2.47 4.34
C VAL A 8 -2.57 -2.69 5.46
N THR A 9 -3.66 -3.40 5.18
CA THR A 9 -4.71 -3.66 6.16
C THR A 9 -4.91 -5.16 6.33
N LYS A 10 -5.28 -5.57 7.52
CA LYS A 10 -5.68 -6.93 7.78
C LYS A 10 -6.94 -6.90 8.63
N GLY A 11 -8.03 -7.41 8.09
CA GLY A 11 -9.34 -7.24 8.69
C GLY A 11 -9.67 -5.76 8.71
N ASP A 12 -10.01 -5.24 9.88
CA ASP A 12 -10.37 -3.83 10.04
C ASP A 12 -9.20 -2.96 10.46
N LYS A 13 -8.00 -3.53 10.50
CA LYS A 13 -6.85 -2.84 11.09
C LYS A 13 -5.83 -2.46 10.05
N VAL A 14 -5.37 -1.21 10.10
CA VAL A 14 -4.25 -0.76 9.28
C VAL A 14 -2.97 -1.17 10.02
N ILE A 15 -2.18 -2.04 9.40
CA ILE A 15 -0.95 -2.51 10.04
C ILE A 15 0.27 -1.74 9.58
N ALA A 16 0.19 -1.03 8.45
CA ALA A 16 1.29 -0.19 7.99
C ALA A 16 0.80 0.78 6.92
N GLN A 17 1.48 1.91 6.83
CA GLN A 17 1.21 2.89 5.78
C GLN A 17 2.51 3.58 5.42
N PHE A 18 2.78 3.70 4.13
CA PHE A 18 4.01 4.29 3.62
C PHE A 18 3.70 5.31 2.54
N HIS A 19 4.63 6.25 2.34
CA HIS A 19 4.59 7.20 1.23
C HIS A 19 5.89 7.09 0.47
N SER A 20 5.83 7.02 -0.84
CA SER A 20 7.00 6.84 -1.67
C SER A 20 6.79 7.51 -3.03
N GLU A 21 7.88 8.00 -3.62
CA GLU A 21 7.83 8.59 -4.95
C GLU A 21 7.96 7.54 -6.04
N ASP A 22 8.28 6.30 -5.69
CA ASP A 22 8.53 5.23 -6.64
C ASP A 22 7.61 4.06 -6.37
N LEU A 23 6.91 3.61 -7.42
CA LEU A 23 5.96 2.50 -7.29
C LEU A 23 6.66 1.20 -6.89
N THR A 24 7.87 0.96 -7.40
CA THR A 24 8.63 -0.24 -7.04
C THR A 24 8.93 -0.24 -5.55
N GLU A 25 9.36 0.90 -5.02
CA GLU A 25 9.61 1.03 -3.59
C GLU A 25 8.34 0.83 -2.77
N ALA A 26 7.22 1.38 -3.26
CA ALA A 26 5.93 1.21 -2.58
C ALA A 26 5.57 -0.27 -2.46
N ASN A 27 5.74 -1.02 -3.54
CA ASN A 27 5.47 -2.45 -3.52
C ASN A 27 6.43 -3.21 -2.60
N ASN A 28 7.70 -2.86 -2.64
CA ASN A 28 8.70 -3.53 -1.80
C ASN A 28 8.42 -3.28 -0.32
N ASN A 29 8.04 -2.06 0.04
CA ASN A 29 7.71 -1.73 1.42
C ASN A 29 6.51 -2.55 1.89
N ALA A 30 5.49 -2.65 1.05
CA ALA A 30 4.29 -3.40 1.39
C ALA A 30 4.63 -4.87 1.61
N ASN A 31 5.42 -5.45 0.71
CA ASN A 31 5.74 -6.88 0.78
C ASN A 31 6.61 -7.19 2.00
N ALA A 32 7.39 -6.23 2.48
CA ALA A 32 8.24 -6.44 3.64
C ALA A 32 7.44 -6.56 4.94
N VAL A 33 6.25 -5.98 5.00
CA VAL A 33 5.47 -5.95 6.23
C VAL A 33 4.13 -6.68 6.11
N ALA A 34 3.71 -7.02 4.90
CA ALA A 34 2.40 -7.64 4.72
C ALA A 34 2.37 -9.04 5.29
N GLU A 35 1.26 -9.38 5.93
CA GLU A 35 1.01 -10.72 6.43
C GLU A 35 0.07 -11.43 5.47
N SER A 36 0.12 -12.76 5.47
CA SER A 36 -0.78 -13.53 4.62
C SER A 36 -2.22 -13.14 4.91
N GLY A 37 -2.96 -12.81 3.87
CA GLY A 37 -4.35 -12.36 3.99
C GLY A 37 -4.51 -10.86 4.10
N ALA A 38 -3.42 -10.11 4.23
CA ALA A 38 -3.50 -8.66 4.27
C ALA A 38 -3.83 -8.10 2.88
N VAL A 39 -4.49 -6.97 2.85
CA VAL A 39 -4.82 -6.27 1.62
C VAL A 39 -3.88 -5.08 1.48
N VAL A 40 -3.23 -4.99 0.33
CA VAL A 40 -2.35 -3.88 0.00
C VAL A 40 -3.08 -2.97 -0.97
N THR A 41 -3.15 -1.68 -0.63
CA THR A 41 -3.79 -0.67 -1.48
C THR A 41 -2.77 0.42 -1.75
N ILE A 42 -2.55 0.75 -3.02
CA ILE A 42 -1.64 1.82 -3.40
C ILE A 42 -2.43 2.85 -4.18
N SER A 43 -2.35 4.09 -3.73
CA SER A 43 -3.06 5.21 -4.36
C SER A 43 -2.12 6.40 -4.52
N THR A 44 -2.49 7.34 -5.37
CA THR A 44 -1.71 8.56 -5.53
C THR A 44 -2.27 9.64 -4.63
N VAL A 45 -1.38 10.33 -3.92
CA VAL A 45 -1.75 11.44 -3.03
C VAL A 45 -0.79 12.59 -3.25
N VAL A 46 -1.19 13.76 -2.80
CA VAL A 46 -0.37 14.96 -2.87
C VAL A 46 -0.34 15.61 -1.50
N LEU A 47 0.80 16.18 -1.15
CA LEU A 47 0.93 16.90 0.11
C LEU A 47 0.38 18.30 -0.07
N ALA A 48 -0.65 18.65 0.68
CA ALA A 48 -1.26 19.97 0.62
C ALA A 48 -0.42 20.98 1.40
N VAL A 49 -0.73 22.25 1.21
CA VAL A 49 0.05 23.33 1.84
C VAL A 49 -0.07 23.31 3.36
N ASP A 50 -1.15 22.73 3.89
CA ASP A 50 -1.35 22.63 5.33
C ASP A 50 -0.65 21.43 5.94
N GLY A 51 0.08 20.65 5.14
CA GLY A 51 0.82 19.49 5.63
C GLY A 51 0.04 18.20 5.63
N GLU A 52 -1.20 18.23 5.15
CA GLU A 52 -2.03 17.02 5.09
C GLU A 52 -1.94 16.35 3.73
N TRP A 53 -2.05 15.03 3.72
CA TRP A 53 -2.09 14.28 2.48
C TRP A 53 -3.51 14.26 1.92
N GLU A 54 -3.63 14.49 0.62
CA GLU A 54 -4.93 14.51 -0.04
C GLU A 54 -4.92 13.60 -1.25
N ASP A 55 -6.06 12.99 -1.54
CA ASP A 55 -6.20 12.19 -2.76
C ASP A 55 -6.09 13.11 -3.97
N THR A 56 -5.39 12.63 -5.02
CA THR A 56 -5.21 13.43 -6.22
C THR A 56 -6.52 13.63 -6.97
N ASP A 57 -7.39 12.61 -6.96
CA ASP A 57 -8.75 12.69 -7.50
C ASP A 57 -9.52 11.46 -6.99
N PRO A 58 -10.84 11.39 -7.25
CA PRO A 58 -11.65 10.27 -6.76
C PRO A 58 -11.18 8.89 -7.22
N ASP A 59 -10.53 8.83 -8.38
CA ASP A 59 -10.06 7.57 -8.95
C ASP A 59 -8.56 7.41 -8.82
N ASN A 60 -8.03 7.75 -7.66
CA ASN A 60 -6.59 7.74 -7.44
C ASN A 60 -6.00 6.35 -7.15
N LEU A 61 -6.81 5.32 -7.16
CA LEU A 61 -6.33 3.96 -6.89
C LEU A 61 -5.41 3.49 -8.02
N VAL A 62 -4.20 3.08 -7.66
CA VAL A 62 -3.23 2.53 -8.60
C VAL A 62 -3.35 1.01 -8.64
N MET A 63 -3.37 0.37 -7.48
CA MET A 63 -3.52 -1.07 -7.41
C MET A 63 -4.04 -1.49 -6.04
N ARG A 64 -4.68 -2.64 -6.03
CA ARG A 64 -5.14 -3.28 -4.80
C ARG A 64 -5.01 -4.77 -4.98
N TYR A 65 -4.39 -5.44 -4.02
CA TYR A 65 -4.24 -6.88 -4.09
C TYR A 65 -4.21 -7.46 -2.69
N ARG A 66 -4.50 -8.76 -2.61
CA ARG A 66 -4.39 -9.49 -1.35
C ARG A 66 -3.05 -10.20 -1.33
N PHE A 67 -2.28 -9.94 -0.29
CA PHE A 67 -1.00 -10.57 -0.12
C PHE A 67 -1.20 -12.01 0.35
N ALA A 68 -0.51 -12.95 -0.28
CA ALA A 68 -0.60 -14.35 0.12
C ALA A 68 0.76 -15.01 -0.04
N THR A 69 1.19 -15.71 1.01
CA THR A 69 2.40 -16.51 0.93
C THR A 69 2.10 -17.75 0.11
N PRO A 70 2.92 -18.08 -0.87
CA PRO A 70 2.68 -19.28 -1.66
C PRO A 70 2.66 -20.53 -0.77
N LYS A 71 1.52 -21.17 -0.74
CA LYS A 71 1.31 -22.25 0.21
C LYS A 71 2.16 -23.47 -0.08
N ASN A 72 2.22 -23.83 -1.34
CA ASN A 72 3.01 -25.00 -1.76
C ASN A 72 4.50 -24.79 -1.51
N PHE A 73 4.91 -23.55 -1.36
CA PHE A 73 6.30 -23.26 -1.05
C PHE A 73 6.63 -23.64 0.38
N LEU A 74 5.67 -23.50 1.28
CA LEU A 74 5.88 -23.77 2.70
C LEU A 74 5.48 -25.19 3.10
N ASP A 75 4.64 -25.83 2.33
CA ASP A 75 4.09 -27.14 2.68
C ASP A 75 4.90 -28.29 2.13
N ARG A 76 6.17 -28.08 1.93
CA ARG A 76 7.04 -29.10 1.29
C ARG A 76 7.52 -30.15 2.25
#